data_6543c94d13d7bd535d7134a0a09fc558
#
_entry.id   6543c94d13d7bd535d7134a0a09fc558
#
_cell.length_a   1.000
_cell.length_b   1.000
_cell.length_c   1.000
_cell.angle_alpha   90.00
_cell.angle_beta   90.00
_cell.angle_gamma   90.00
#
_symmetry.space_group_name_H-M   'P 1'
#
loop_
_entity.id
_entity.type
_entity.pdbx_description
1 polymer ?
#
loop_
_entity_poly.entity_id
_entity_poly.type
_entity_poly.pdbx_seq_one_letter_code
_entity_poly.pdbx_strand_id
1 'polypeptide(L)' 'MLHISVISPEAMLYEGDSQSVVATAFDGEVGILTGHAPMVTLLGTGTVRVGDGPSFNVSGGFLQVVDNQVRVVTERASKI' A
#
# COMPACT_ATOMS: atom_id res chain seq x y z
N MET A 1 5.98 -12.15 -7.52
CA MET A 1 6.15 -10.81 -6.95
C MET A 1 4.84 -10.07 -6.88
N LEU A 2 4.72 -9.16 -5.95
CA LEU A 2 3.58 -8.26 -5.90
C LEU A 2 3.80 -7.11 -6.89
N HIS A 3 2.73 -6.71 -7.56
CA HIS A 3 2.70 -5.47 -8.32
C HIS A 3 1.98 -4.43 -7.49
N ILE A 4 2.61 -3.31 -7.21
CA ILE A 4 2.15 -2.35 -6.23
C ILE A 4 1.88 -1.01 -6.89
N SER A 5 0.71 -0.44 -6.61
CA SER A 5 0.34 0.91 -7.06
C SER A 5 -0.04 1.73 -5.84
N VAL A 6 0.51 2.93 -5.74
CA VAL A 6 0.14 3.90 -4.70
C VAL A 6 -0.48 5.10 -5.40
N ILE A 7 -1.76 5.32 -5.15
CA ILE A 7 -2.57 6.28 -5.90
C ILE A 7 -3.21 7.28 -4.94
N SER A 8 -3.11 8.56 -5.28
CA SER A 8 -3.86 9.63 -4.60
C SER A 8 -4.87 10.22 -5.58
N PRO A 9 -5.83 11.06 -5.12
CA PRO A 9 -6.79 11.68 -6.03
C PRO A 9 -6.14 12.50 -7.14
N GLU A 10 -4.93 12.98 -6.92
CA GLU A 10 -4.26 13.87 -7.85
C GLU A 10 -3.34 13.15 -8.81
N ALA A 11 -2.80 11.99 -8.42
CA ALA A 11 -1.80 11.33 -9.24
C ALA A 11 -1.51 9.92 -8.77
N MET A 12 -0.90 9.15 -9.66
CA MET A 12 -0.25 7.90 -9.29
C MET A 12 1.15 8.25 -8.75
N LEU A 13 1.41 7.93 -7.51
CA LEU A 13 2.65 8.29 -6.84
C LEU A 13 3.74 7.25 -7.03
N TYR A 14 3.35 6.00 -7.21
CA TYR A 14 4.30 4.92 -7.38
C TYR A 14 3.63 3.73 -8.07
N GLU A 15 4.40 3.06 -8.91
CA GLU A 15 4.01 1.78 -9.48
C GLU A 15 5.27 0.96 -9.68
N GLY A 16 5.27 -0.28 -9.20
CA GLY A 16 6.43 -1.15 -9.34
C GLY A 16 6.20 -2.49 -8.69
N ASP A 17 7.22 -3.34 -8.75
CA ASP A 17 7.17 -4.67 -8.22
C ASP A 17 8.00 -4.77 -6.94
N SER A 18 7.52 -5.58 -5.99
CA SER A 18 8.25 -5.87 -4.77
C SER A 18 7.78 -7.21 -4.22
N GLN A 19 8.55 -7.78 -3.31
CA GLN A 19 8.17 -9.02 -2.66
C GLN A 19 7.29 -8.79 -1.44
N SER A 20 7.25 -7.56 -0.92
CA SER A 20 6.50 -7.27 0.29
C SER A 20 6.03 -5.83 0.34
N VAL A 21 4.95 -5.62 1.08
CA VAL A 21 4.45 -4.29 1.43
C VAL A 21 4.03 -4.32 2.89
N VAL A 22 4.40 -3.30 3.64
CA VAL A 22 3.95 -3.13 5.01
C VAL A 22 3.21 -1.80 5.10
N ALA A 23 1.98 -1.83 5.58
CA ALA A 23 1.12 -0.66 5.63
C ALA A 23 0.48 -0.49 7.01
N THR A 24 0.22 0.75 7.39
CA THR A 24 -0.54 1.06 8.59
C THR A 24 -2.02 1.02 8.27
N ALA A 25 -2.71 -0.02 8.74
CA ALA A 25 -4.15 -0.13 8.63
C ALA A 25 -4.83 0.57 9.81
N PHE A 26 -6.14 0.71 9.74
CA PHE A 26 -6.90 1.42 10.78
C PHE A 26 -6.78 0.76 12.17
N ASP A 27 -6.55 -0.54 12.19
CA ASP A 27 -6.49 -1.32 13.45
C ASP A 27 -5.09 -1.88 13.73
N GLY A 28 -4.07 -1.38 13.04
CA GLY A 28 -2.71 -1.84 13.25
C GLY A 28 -1.95 -2.00 11.94
N GLU A 29 -0.79 -2.61 12.02
CA GLU A 29 0.08 -2.79 10.86
C GLU A 29 -0.27 -4.08 10.13
N VAL A 30 -0.27 -4.04 8.80
CA VAL A 30 -0.52 -5.21 7.96
C VAL A 30 0.67 -5.43 7.03
N GLY A 31 1.11 -6.69 6.93
CA GLY A 31 2.17 -7.09 6.01
C GLY A 31 1.60 -7.94 4.88
N ILE A 32 2.00 -7.63 3.65
CA ILE A 32 1.55 -8.32 2.45
C ILE A 32 2.76 -8.96 1.78
N LEU A 33 2.69 -10.26 1.56
CA LEU A 33 3.72 -11.01 0.84
C LEU A 33 3.13 -11.60 -0.44
N THR A 34 4.00 -12.00 -1.34
CA THR A 34 3.60 -12.69 -2.57
C THR A 34 2.69 -13.87 -2.22
N GLY A 35 1.57 -14.00 -2.93
CA GLY A 35 0.62 -15.06 -2.69
C GLY A 35 -0.43 -14.76 -1.63
N HIS A 36 -0.45 -13.55 -1.09
CA HIS A 36 -1.42 -13.17 -0.06
C HIS A 36 -2.85 -13.33 -0.58
N ALA A 37 -3.73 -13.84 0.28
CA ALA A 37 -5.14 -14.00 -0.06
C ALA A 37 -5.81 -12.66 -0.35
N PRO A 38 -6.88 -12.64 -1.18
CA PRO A 38 -7.59 -11.40 -1.45
C PRO A 38 -8.06 -10.72 -0.17
N MET A 39 -7.91 -9.40 -0.15
CA MET A 39 -8.28 -8.65 1.05
C MET A 39 -8.46 -7.17 0.70
N VAL A 40 -9.33 -6.50 1.46
CA VAL A 40 -9.47 -5.04 1.43
C VAL A 40 -9.47 -4.57 2.89
N THR A 41 -8.66 -3.55 3.18
CA THR A 41 -8.64 -2.95 4.50
C THR A 41 -8.55 -1.43 4.41
N LEU A 42 -9.11 -0.76 5.41
CA LEU A 42 -8.99 0.69 5.52
C LEU A 42 -7.61 1.06 6.03
N LEU A 43 -7.05 2.13 5.49
CA LEU A 43 -5.78 2.67 5.94
C LEU A 43 -5.99 3.65 7.09
N GLY A 44 -5.07 3.59 8.04
CA GLY A 44 -4.98 4.62 9.07
C GLY A 44 -4.02 5.72 8.64
N THR A 45 -3.69 6.60 9.57
CA THR A 45 -2.64 7.58 9.38
C THR A 45 -1.32 6.94 9.79
N GLY A 46 -0.39 6.85 8.85
CA GLY A 46 0.88 6.19 9.11
C GLY A 46 1.70 6.05 7.84
N THR A 47 2.25 4.87 7.62
CA THR A 47 3.17 4.65 6.49
C THR A 47 2.77 3.46 5.66
N VAL A 48 3.18 3.51 4.39
CA VAL A 48 3.20 2.35 3.48
C VAL A 48 4.64 2.21 3.02
N ARG A 49 5.22 1.03 3.27
CA ARG A 49 6.58 0.74 2.87
C ARG A 49 6.59 -0.39 1.86
N VAL A 50 7.19 -0.13 0.70
CA VAL A 50 7.26 -1.07 -0.40
C VAL A 50 8.60 -1.80 -0.31
N GLY A 51 8.62 -2.97 0.29
CA GLY A 51 9.80 -3.82 0.36
C GLY A 51 11.11 -3.07 0.56
N ASP A 52 12.01 -3.21 -0.41
CA ASP A 52 13.29 -2.47 -0.45
C ASP A 52 13.16 -1.12 -1.14
N GLY A 53 11.97 -0.78 -1.59
CA GLY A 53 11.71 0.44 -2.33
C GLY A 53 11.32 1.62 -1.44
N PRO A 54 10.56 2.56 -2.01
CA PRO A 54 10.23 3.78 -1.29
C PRO A 54 9.22 3.54 -0.16
N SER A 55 9.18 4.52 0.74
CA SER A 55 8.17 4.58 1.79
C SER A 55 7.36 5.86 1.63
N PHE A 56 6.11 5.81 2.06
CA PHE A 56 5.20 6.94 1.96
C PHE A 56 4.51 7.17 3.28
N ASN A 57 4.32 8.44 3.62
CA ASN A 57 3.38 8.80 4.68
C ASN A 57 2.00 8.87 4.03
N VAL A 58 1.01 8.21 4.64
CA VAL A 58 -0.34 8.15 4.10
C VAL A 58 -1.35 8.55 5.17
N SER A 59 -2.50 9.03 4.72
CA SER A 59 -3.59 9.37 5.62
C SER A 59 -4.90 9.02 4.94
N GLY A 60 -5.59 8.03 5.49
CA GLY A 60 -6.89 7.60 5.00
C GLY A 60 -6.82 6.80 3.70
N GLY A 61 -7.97 6.28 3.27
CA GLY A 61 -8.08 5.49 2.08
C GLY A 61 -8.15 4.01 2.37
N PHE A 62 -7.76 3.19 1.39
CA PHE A 62 -7.82 1.74 1.55
C PHE A 62 -6.68 1.05 0.80
N LEU A 63 -6.44 -0.19 1.20
CA LEU A 63 -5.48 -1.09 0.56
C LEU A 63 -6.23 -2.32 0.09
N GLN A 64 -6.01 -2.73 -1.15
CA GLN A 64 -6.64 -3.89 -1.74
C GLN A 64 -5.56 -4.83 -2.27
N VAL A 65 -5.75 -6.13 -2.03
CA VAL A 65 -4.86 -7.19 -2.54
C VAL A 65 -5.70 -8.20 -3.30
N VAL A 66 -5.38 -8.44 -4.55
CA VAL A 66 -5.99 -9.48 -5.39
C VAL A 66 -4.94 -9.97 -6.38
N ASP A 67 -4.72 -11.29 -6.42
CA ASP A 67 -3.84 -11.93 -7.42
C ASP A 67 -2.47 -11.25 -7.52
N ASN A 68 -1.82 -11.03 -6.39
CA ASN A 68 -0.52 -10.37 -6.29
C ASN A 68 -0.53 -8.91 -6.76
N GLN A 69 -1.70 -8.31 -6.88
CA GLN A 69 -1.85 -6.89 -7.19
C GLN A 69 -2.19 -6.16 -5.89
N VAL A 70 -1.32 -5.27 -5.47
CA VAL A 70 -1.55 -4.45 -4.27
C VAL A 70 -1.86 -3.04 -4.71
N ARG A 71 -3.04 -2.57 -4.35
CA ARG A 71 -3.50 -1.25 -4.71
C ARG A 71 -3.71 -0.43 -3.45
N VAL A 72 -2.94 0.62 -3.32
CA VAL A 72 -3.06 1.55 -2.20
C VAL A 72 -3.70 2.82 -2.73
N VAL A 73 -4.93 3.09 -2.30
CA VAL A 73 -5.64 4.31 -2.67
C VAL A 73 -5.75 5.14 -1.40
N THR A 74 -5.10 6.29 -1.39
CA THR A 74 -5.02 7.12 -0.19
C THR A 74 -5.47 8.54 -0.50
N GLU A 75 -6.04 9.21 0.49
CA GLU A 75 -6.46 10.59 0.34
C GLU A 75 -5.29 11.53 0.29
N ARG A 76 -4.24 11.22 1.06
CA ARG A 76 -3.01 12.01 1.09
C ARG A 76 -1.82 11.07 1.21
N ALA A 77 -0.80 11.35 0.45
CA ALA A 77 0.46 10.64 0.53
C ALA A 77 1.61 11.55 0.18
N SER A 78 2.72 11.33 0.86
CA SER A 78 3.98 12.00 0.52
C SER A 78 5.10 10.99 0.66
N LYS A 79 6.04 11.04 -0.27
CA LYS A 79 7.20 10.17 -0.24
C LYS A 79 8.15 10.59 0.87
N ILE A 80 8.60 9.60 1.63
CA ILE A 80 9.58 9.82 2.69
C ILE A 80 10.98 9.93 2.10
#